data_d7163014ab0e69a658910871158caa27
#
_entry.id   d7163014ab0e69a658910871158caa27
#
_cell.length_a   1.000
_cell.length_b   1.000
_cell.length_c   1.000
_cell.angle_alpha   90.00
_cell.angle_beta   90.00
_cell.angle_gamma   90.00
#
_symmetry.space_group_name_H-M   'P 1'
#
loop_
_entity.id
_entity.type
_entity.pdbx_description
1 polymer ?
#
loop_
_entity_poly.entity_id
_entity_poly.type
_entity_poly.pdbx_seq_one_letter_code
_entity_poly.pdbx_strand_id
1 'polypeptide(L)'
;MIQHIYCSAIINKKMCDALTSYIFSVSAAKGNIDEFVLYLVTGGGNPSSGMELYSFFKARPERTTIYNMSSVDSAGVLFFLGFEQRFGVPASSFMVHQTKFSKAMLADWYSYSDLKKSELELLAVDQKTHRVIATETAPKAEAPLSIEAVEAAAARTTVYFAEDALRHGFIEAIVTPTMPTQDVFYLTDQYLAGLPD
;
A
#
# COMPACT_ATOMS: atom_id res chain seq x y z
N MET A 1 -6.78 17.47 -15.71
CA MET A 1 -7.72 16.32 -15.81
C MET A 1 -7.47 15.39 -14.61
N ILE A 2 -8.52 14.83 -13.99
CA ILE A 2 -8.42 13.85 -12.91
C ILE A 2 -8.58 12.46 -13.50
N GLN A 3 -7.69 11.54 -13.11
CA GLN A 3 -7.78 10.13 -13.50
C GLN A 3 -8.12 9.28 -12.28
N HIS A 4 -9.20 8.52 -12.38
CA HIS A 4 -9.71 7.67 -11.31
C HIS A 4 -9.33 6.21 -11.53
N ILE A 5 -8.90 5.55 -10.45
CA ILE A 5 -8.47 4.15 -10.44
C ILE A 5 -9.12 3.45 -9.25
N TYR A 6 -9.88 2.38 -9.51
CA TYR A 6 -10.33 1.46 -8.46
C TYR A 6 -9.41 0.25 -8.43
N CYS A 7 -8.80 -0.01 -7.29
CA CYS A 7 -7.87 -1.11 -7.11
C CYS A 7 -8.34 -2.04 -5.99
N SER A 8 -8.66 -3.28 -6.37
CA SER A 8 -9.02 -4.36 -5.43
C SER A 8 -8.26 -5.62 -5.83
N ALA A 9 -7.01 -5.73 -5.36
CA ALA A 9 -6.11 -6.79 -5.76
C ALA A 9 -5.04 -7.09 -4.68
N ILE A 10 -4.45 -8.28 -4.77
CA ILE A 10 -3.26 -8.65 -4.02
C ILE A 10 -2.04 -7.95 -4.62
N ILE A 11 -1.22 -7.35 -3.75
CA ILE A 11 0.00 -6.66 -4.17
C ILE A 11 1.08 -7.66 -4.54
N ASN A 12 1.43 -7.69 -5.82
CA ASN A 12 2.48 -8.51 -6.39
C ASN A 12 3.11 -7.78 -7.59
N LYS A 13 4.13 -8.37 -8.20
CA LYS A 13 4.81 -7.74 -9.35
C LYS A 13 3.86 -7.48 -10.53
N LYS A 14 2.97 -8.42 -10.85
CA LYS A 14 2.00 -8.28 -11.95
C LYS A 14 1.05 -7.08 -11.74
N MET A 15 0.58 -6.91 -10.50
CA MET A 15 -0.24 -5.75 -10.13
C MET A 15 0.54 -4.42 -10.24
N CYS A 16 1.79 -4.40 -9.78
CA CYS A 16 2.65 -3.21 -9.91
C CYS A 16 2.85 -2.84 -11.37
N ASP A 17 3.22 -3.80 -12.21
CA ASP A 17 3.46 -3.58 -13.65
C ASP A 17 2.19 -3.12 -14.37
N ALA A 18 1.05 -3.72 -14.08
CA ALA A 18 -0.23 -3.31 -14.66
C ALA A 18 -0.60 -1.87 -14.28
N LEU A 19 -0.45 -1.51 -13.00
CA LEU A 19 -0.79 -0.17 -12.51
C LEU A 19 0.16 0.90 -13.08
N THR A 20 1.45 0.67 -13.01
CA THR A 20 2.45 1.62 -13.51
C THR A 20 2.37 1.78 -15.03
N SER A 21 2.19 0.69 -15.78
CA SER A 21 1.98 0.73 -17.24
C SER A 21 0.72 1.50 -17.61
N TYR A 22 -0.38 1.29 -16.87
CA TYR A 22 -1.60 2.08 -17.08
C TYR A 22 -1.36 3.58 -16.86
N ILE A 23 -0.71 3.97 -15.76
CA ILE A 23 -0.41 5.37 -15.44
C ILE A 23 0.45 6.01 -16.53
N PHE A 24 1.51 5.33 -16.99
CA PHE A 24 2.33 5.83 -18.09
C PHE A 24 1.54 5.95 -19.41
N SER A 25 0.72 4.95 -19.74
CA SER A 25 -0.09 4.95 -20.96
C SER A 25 -1.11 6.09 -20.96
N VAL A 26 -1.81 6.31 -19.86
CA VAL A 26 -2.83 7.38 -19.78
C VAL A 26 -2.18 8.77 -19.77
N SER A 27 -1.02 8.91 -19.11
CA SER A 27 -0.26 10.17 -19.14
C SER A 27 0.23 10.50 -20.56
N ALA A 28 0.71 9.49 -21.29
CA ALA A 28 1.13 9.67 -22.68
C ALA A 28 -0.04 9.97 -23.62
N ALA A 29 -1.20 9.33 -23.45
CA ALA A 29 -2.34 9.45 -24.34
C ALA A 29 -3.16 10.73 -24.12
N LYS A 30 -3.36 11.12 -22.83
CA LYS A 30 -4.22 12.25 -22.45
C LYS A 30 -3.47 13.56 -22.20
N GLY A 31 -2.13 13.52 -22.14
CA GLY A 31 -1.31 14.70 -21.84
C GLY A 31 -1.41 15.10 -20.36
N ASN A 32 -1.77 16.34 -20.06
CA ASN A 32 -1.73 16.87 -18.70
C ASN A 32 -2.77 16.20 -17.77
N ILE A 33 -2.32 15.25 -16.97
CA ILE A 33 -3.04 14.75 -15.81
C ILE A 33 -2.68 15.66 -14.62
N ASP A 34 -3.68 16.23 -13.96
CA ASP A 34 -3.48 17.09 -12.79
C ASP A 34 -3.43 16.24 -11.51
N GLU A 35 -4.16 15.11 -11.50
CA GLU A 35 -4.33 14.30 -10.31
C GLU A 35 -4.68 12.85 -10.64
N PHE A 36 -4.08 11.93 -9.88
CA PHE A 36 -4.49 10.53 -9.80
C PHE A 36 -5.24 10.28 -8.49
N VAL A 37 -6.48 9.80 -8.61
CA VAL A 37 -7.32 9.43 -7.47
C VAL A 37 -7.51 7.93 -7.44
N LEU A 38 -7.06 7.29 -6.36
CA LEU A 38 -7.09 5.85 -6.21
C LEU A 38 -8.04 5.43 -5.07
N TYR A 39 -8.87 4.44 -5.34
CA TYR A 39 -9.78 3.80 -4.38
C TYR A 39 -9.27 2.40 -4.10
N LEU A 40 -8.71 2.16 -2.90
CA LEU A 40 -7.96 0.96 -2.59
C LEU A 40 -8.70 0.04 -1.62
N VAL A 41 -8.70 -1.25 -1.96
CA VAL A 41 -9.00 -2.37 -1.05
C VAL A 41 -7.92 -3.43 -1.29
N THR A 42 -7.20 -3.86 -0.25
CA THR A 42 -6.18 -4.90 -0.42
C THR A 42 -5.86 -5.62 0.89
N GLY A 43 -5.73 -6.93 0.83
CA GLY A 43 -5.19 -7.75 1.91
C GLY A 43 -3.65 -7.73 1.97
N GLY A 44 -2.98 -6.86 1.18
CA GLY A 44 -1.53 -6.79 1.12
C GLY A 44 -0.92 -7.73 0.09
N GLY A 45 0.24 -8.30 0.40
CA GLY A 45 0.97 -9.19 -0.50
C GLY A 45 2.48 -9.05 -0.37
N ASN A 46 3.19 -8.91 -1.49
CA ASN A 46 4.65 -8.83 -1.51
C ASN A 46 5.15 -7.46 -1.00
N PRO A 47 5.98 -7.41 0.06
CA PRO A 47 6.45 -6.15 0.64
C PRO A 47 7.34 -5.34 -0.32
N SER A 48 8.14 -6.01 -1.17
CA SER A 48 8.99 -5.32 -2.17
C SER A 48 8.12 -4.62 -3.21
N SER A 49 7.03 -5.25 -3.65
CA SER A 49 6.05 -4.65 -4.56
C SER A 49 5.31 -3.47 -3.89
N GLY A 50 4.95 -3.59 -2.60
CA GLY A 50 4.39 -2.49 -1.83
C GLY A 50 5.34 -1.29 -1.74
N MET A 51 6.63 -1.55 -1.51
CA MET A 51 7.68 -0.51 -1.46
C MET A 51 7.94 0.11 -2.84
N GLU A 52 7.88 -0.68 -3.91
CA GLU A 52 7.97 -0.19 -5.29
C GLU A 52 6.86 0.82 -5.58
N LEU A 53 5.62 0.48 -5.27
CA LEU A 53 4.47 1.36 -5.44
C LEU A 53 4.55 2.61 -4.54
N TYR A 54 4.98 2.46 -3.28
CA TYR A 54 5.26 3.59 -2.40
C TYR A 54 6.22 4.59 -3.08
N SER A 55 7.37 4.10 -3.53
CA SER A 55 8.39 4.93 -4.16
C SER A 55 7.91 5.56 -5.46
N PHE A 56 7.15 4.81 -6.26
CA PHE A 56 6.57 5.27 -7.51
C PHE A 56 5.63 6.47 -7.29
N PHE A 57 4.69 6.37 -6.35
CA PHE A 57 3.72 7.46 -6.09
C PHE A 57 4.37 8.65 -5.37
N LYS A 58 5.35 8.43 -4.49
CA LYS A 58 6.14 9.52 -3.87
C LYS A 58 6.92 10.36 -4.88
N ALA A 59 7.32 9.77 -6.01
CA ALA A 59 8.07 10.45 -7.06
C ALA A 59 7.19 11.13 -8.13
N ARG A 60 5.86 10.99 -8.05
CA ARG A 60 4.95 11.59 -9.06
C ARG A 60 4.91 13.11 -8.93
N PRO A 61 4.98 13.84 -10.06
CA PRO A 61 4.82 15.30 -10.06
C PRO A 61 3.35 15.73 -9.98
N GLU A 62 2.40 14.86 -10.37
CA GLU A 62 0.97 15.12 -10.27
C GLU A 62 0.50 14.95 -8.83
N ARG A 63 -0.59 15.59 -8.46
CA ARG A 63 -1.24 15.30 -7.16
C ARG A 63 -1.68 13.85 -7.10
N THR A 64 -1.54 13.25 -5.94
CA THR A 64 -1.94 11.87 -5.71
C THR A 64 -2.83 11.78 -4.49
N THR A 65 -4.05 11.28 -4.71
CA THR A 65 -5.06 11.10 -3.66
C THR A 65 -5.44 9.64 -3.55
N ILE A 66 -5.54 9.11 -2.32
CA ILE A 66 -5.96 7.73 -2.10
C ILE A 66 -7.03 7.64 -1.01
N TYR A 67 -7.99 6.75 -1.25
CA TYR A 67 -9.05 6.39 -0.31
C TYR A 67 -8.90 4.91 0.09
N ASN A 68 -8.82 4.65 1.40
CA ASN A 68 -9.05 3.30 1.91
C ASN A 68 -10.56 3.05 1.93
N MET A 69 -11.04 2.16 1.06
CA MET A 69 -12.46 1.89 0.87
C MET A 69 -13.01 0.76 1.77
N SER A 70 -12.14 0.02 2.46
CA SER A 70 -12.52 -1.06 3.39
C SER A 70 -11.34 -1.46 4.26
N SER A 71 -10.41 -2.26 3.71
CA SER A 71 -9.18 -2.66 4.40
C SER A 71 -7.95 -2.42 3.50
N VAL A 72 -6.87 -1.97 4.12
CA VAL A 72 -5.55 -1.82 3.52
C VAL A 72 -4.56 -2.48 4.46
N ASP A 73 -4.16 -3.70 4.15
CA ASP A 73 -3.41 -4.55 5.05
C ASP A 73 -1.97 -4.77 4.59
N SER A 74 -1.05 -4.95 5.56
CA SER A 74 0.30 -5.44 5.31
C SER A 74 1.07 -4.58 4.28
N ALA A 75 1.57 -5.16 3.18
CA ALA A 75 2.23 -4.43 2.09
C ALA A 75 1.37 -3.31 1.48
N GLY A 76 0.03 -3.40 1.62
CA GLY A 76 -0.90 -2.35 1.20
C GLY A 76 -0.72 -1.05 1.95
N VAL A 77 -0.31 -1.12 3.22
CA VAL A 77 -0.02 0.07 4.02
C VAL A 77 1.13 0.87 3.40
N LEU A 78 2.20 0.20 2.95
CA LEU A 78 3.31 0.86 2.25
C LEU A 78 2.82 1.57 0.99
N PHE A 79 2.09 0.85 0.14
CA PHE A 79 1.52 1.42 -1.09
C PHE A 79 0.67 2.66 -0.77
N PHE A 80 -0.23 2.57 0.20
CA PHE A 80 -1.12 3.65 0.62
C PHE A 80 -0.35 4.89 1.09
N LEU A 81 0.74 4.71 1.85
CA LEU A 81 1.56 5.80 2.38
C LEU A 81 2.39 6.53 1.31
N GLY A 82 2.48 6.00 0.09
CA GLY A 82 3.10 6.67 -1.05
C GLY A 82 2.34 7.90 -1.57
N PHE A 83 1.07 8.07 -1.19
CA PHE A 83 0.22 9.14 -1.67
C PHE A 83 0.33 10.43 -0.83
N GLU A 84 0.14 11.56 -1.51
CA GLU A 84 0.18 12.88 -0.89
C GLU A 84 -1.03 13.10 0.01
N GLN A 85 -2.25 12.86 -0.52
CA GLN A 85 -3.51 12.99 0.21
C GLN A 85 -4.10 11.62 0.51
N ARG A 86 -4.45 11.36 1.77
CA ARG A 86 -4.84 10.04 2.25
C ARG A 86 -6.11 10.11 3.08
N PHE A 87 -7.13 9.37 2.67
CA PHE A 87 -8.44 9.34 3.29
C PHE A 87 -8.89 7.92 3.58
N GLY A 88 -9.82 7.76 4.53
CA GLY A 88 -10.48 6.50 4.82
C GLY A 88 -11.99 6.66 4.92
N VAL A 89 -12.74 5.63 4.53
CA VAL A 89 -14.18 5.58 4.81
C VAL A 89 -14.42 5.23 6.29
N PRO A 90 -15.62 5.49 6.88
CA PRO A 90 -15.89 5.24 8.30
C PRO A 90 -15.62 3.79 8.76
N ALA A 91 -15.80 2.80 7.88
CA ALA A 91 -15.54 1.38 8.18
C ALA A 91 -14.15 0.91 7.74
N SER A 92 -13.24 1.81 7.38
CA SER A 92 -11.90 1.43 6.91
C SER A 92 -10.99 0.99 8.05
N SER A 93 -10.04 0.13 7.70
CA SER A 93 -9.01 -0.33 8.62
C SER A 93 -7.65 -0.49 7.95
N PHE A 94 -6.60 -0.48 8.76
CA PHE A 94 -5.22 -0.77 8.37
C PHE A 94 -4.67 -1.86 9.27
N MET A 95 -4.12 -2.93 8.71
CA MET A 95 -3.48 -3.98 9.49
C MET A 95 -1.97 -3.96 9.27
N VAL A 96 -1.24 -3.86 10.39
CA VAL A 96 0.22 -3.89 10.43
C VAL A 96 0.67 -5.16 11.14
N HIS A 97 1.51 -5.95 10.48
CA HIS A 97 2.09 -7.17 11.02
C HIS A 97 3.52 -7.37 10.51
N GLN A 98 4.28 -8.24 11.17
CA GLN A 98 5.62 -8.63 10.72
C GLN A 98 5.57 -9.36 9.37
N THR A 99 6.61 -9.17 8.57
CA THR A 99 6.79 -9.89 7.31
C THR A 99 6.87 -11.40 7.54
N LYS A 100 6.21 -12.17 6.68
CA LYS A 100 6.17 -13.64 6.75
C LYS A 100 6.64 -14.24 5.44
N PHE A 101 7.34 -15.35 5.51
CA PHE A 101 7.55 -16.19 4.34
C PHE A 101 6.28 -16.96 3.98
N SER A 102 5.97 -17.05 2.69
CA SER A 102 4.97 -18.00 2.22
C SER A 102 5.55 -19.42 2.21
N LYS A 103 4.69 -20.43 2.38
CA LYS A 103 5.13 -21.83 2.25
C LYS A 103 5.79 -22.13 0.89
N ALA A 104 5.35 -21.46 -0.16
CA ALA A 104 5.91 -21.60 -1.52
C ALA A 104 7.35 -21.10 -1.65
N MET A 105 7.82 -20.28 -0.71
CA MET A 105 9.20 -19.78 -0.68
C MET A 105 10.11 -20.69 0.17
N LEU A 106 9.54 -21.69 0.85
CA LEU A 106 10.30 -22.61 1.67
C LEU A 106 10.71 -23.83 0.84
N ALA A 107 12.02 -24.08 0.70
CA ALA A 107 12.54 -25.32 0.14
C ALA A 107 12.35 -26.48 1.14
N ASP A 108 12.40 -27.73 0.66
CA ASP A 108 12.27 -28.91 1.53
C ASP A 108 13.47 -29.06 2.50
N TRP A 109 14.61 -28.44 2.17
CA TRP A 109 15.86 -28.51 2.93
C TRP A 109 16.51 -27.15 3.07
N TYR A 110 16.93 -26.80 4.30
CA TYR A 110 17.66 -25.58 4.62
C TYR A 110 18.95 -25.88 5.33
N SER A 111 20.04 -25.24 4.92
CA SER A 111 21.25 -25.15 5.73
C SER A 111 21.07 -24.08 6.83
N TYR A 112 21.90 -24.13 7.86
CA TYR A 112 21.94 -23.07 8.87
C TYR A 112 22.21 -21.69 8.25
N SER A 113 23.07 -21.63 7.23
CA SER A 113 23.35 -20.38 6.52
C SER A 113 22.14 -19.83 5.78
N ASP A 114 21.30 -20.69 5.18
CA ASP A 114 20.07 -20.26 4.49
C ASP A 114 19.05 -19.69 5.47
N LEU A 115 18.86 -20.31 6.62
CA LEU A 115 17.98 -19.82 7.68
C LEU A 115 18.45 -18.47 8.19
N LYS A 116 19.75 -18.29 8.45
CA LYS A 116 20.30 -17.02 8.90
C LYS A 116 20.16 -15.91 7.85
N LYS A 117 20.37 -16.23 6.58
CA LYS A 117 20.15 -15.28 5.48
C LYS A 117 18.69 -14.86 5.42
N SER A 118 17.76 -15.80 5.48
CA SER A 118 16.33 -15.53 5.46
C SER A 118 15.88 -14.66 6.64
N GLU A 119 16.40 -14.90 7.84
CA GLU A 119 16.17 -14.07 9.02
C GLU A 119 16.60 -12.61 8.76
N LEU A 120 17.83 -12.41 8.25
CA LEU A 120 18.34 -11.07 7.95
C LEU A 120 17.52 -10.35 6.88
N GLU A 121 17.04 -11.07 5.86
CA GLU A 121 16.17 -10.52 4.82
C GLU A 121 14.83 -10.06 5.40
N LEU A 122 14.18 -10.87 6.25
CA LEU A 122 12.94 -10.47 6.93
C LEU A 122 13.14 -9.24 7.82
N LEU A 123 14.18 -9.25 8.66
CA LEU A 123 14.49 -8.12 9.54
C LEU A 123 14.73 -6.83 8.73
N ALA A 124 15.43 -6.91 7.60
CA ALA A 124 15.68 -5.75 6.75
C ALA A 124 14.39 -5.21 6.13
N VAL A 125 13.47 -6.07 5.72
CA VAL A 125 12.15 -5.67 5.19
C VAL A 125 11.31 -5.03 6.30
N ASP A 126 11.24 -5.63 7.48
CA ASP A 126 10.50 -5.10 8.62
C ASP A 126 11.05 -3.73 9.05
N GLN A 127 12.36 -3.57 9.18
CA GLN A 127 12.98 -2.30 9.54
C GLN A 127 12.65 -1.17 8.53
N LYS A 128 12.66 -1.48 7.22
CA LYS A 128 12.26 -0.51 6.18
C LYS A 128 10.78 -0.14 6.33
N THR A 129 9.92 -1.15 6.50
CA THR A 129 8.47 -0.97 6.65
C THR A 129 8.14 -0.11 7.87
N HIS A 130 8.71 -0.44 9.03
CA HIS A 130 8.47 0.31 10.27
C HIS A 130 8.93 1.76 10.15
N ARG A 131 10.08 1.99 9.52
CA ARG A 131 10.60 3.34 9.29
C ARG A 131 9.68 4.14 8.36
N VAL A 132 9.22 3.56 7.25
CA VAL A 132 8.29 4.23 6.33
C VAL A 132 6.99 4.58 7.05
N ILE A 133 6.39 3.64 7.79
CA ILE A 133 5.15 3.90 8.54
C ILE A 133 5.36 5.06 9.52
N ALA A 134 6.37 4.99 10.39
CA ALA A 134 6.63 6.04 11.37
C ALA A 134 6.89 7.40 10.71
N THR A 135 7.68 7.45 9.63
CA THR A 135 8.05 8.69 8.96
C THR A 135 6.87 9.34 8.23
N GLU A 136 6.07 8.53 7.51
CA GLU A 136 4.97 9.05 6.67
C GLU A 136 3.71 9.38 7.46
N THR A 137 3.51 8.77 8.61
CA THR A 137 2.36 9.07 9.46
C THR A 137 2.61 10.26 10.39
N ALA A 138 3.83 10.44 10.89
CA ALA A 138 4.15 11.47 11.90
C ALA A 138 3.73 12.91 11.53
N PRO A 139 3.92 13.41 10.29
CA PRO A 139 3.53 14.79 9.95
C PRO A 139 2.04 15.07 10.00
N LYS A 140 1.21 14.02 9.94
CA LYS A 140 -0.26 14.10 9.88
C LYS A 140 -0.93 13.61 11.16
N ALA A 141 -0.16 13.15 12.14
CA ALA A 141 -0.66 12.52 13.35
C ALA A 141 -0.89 13.51 14.49
N GLU A 142 -2.00 13.36 15.21
CA GLU A 142 -2.18 13.91 16.55
C GLU A 142 -1.29 13.18 17.58
N ALA A 143 -1.19 11.84 17.43
CA ALA A 143 -0.37 10.97 18.27
C ALA A 143 0.60 10.14 17.39
N PRO A 144 1.76 10.72 17.02
CA PRO A 144 2.69 10.06 16.12
C PRO A 144 3.27 8.76 16.71
N LEU A 145 3.43 7.75 15.85
CA LEU A 145 4.04 6.47 16.21
C LEU A 145 5.57 6.57 16.04
N SER A 146 6.33 6.19 17.07
CA SER A 146 7.76 5.95 16.91
C SER A 146 8.02 4.66 16.14
N ILE A 147 9.26 4.45 15.68
CA ILE A 147 9.65 3.20 15.01
C ILE A 147 9.41 2.00 15.92
N GLU A 148 9.77 2.12 17.21
CA GLU A 148 9.59 1.08 18.23
C GLU A 148 8.09 0.80 18.49
N ALA A 149 7.23 1.82 18.42
CA ALA A 149 5.79 1.65 18.56
C ALA A 149 5.21 0.90 17.35
N VAL A 150 5.67 1.19 16.14
CA VAL A 150 5.28 0.46 14.92
C VAL A 150 5.78 -1.00 14.98
N GLU A 151 7.02 -1.23 15.41
CA GLU A 151 7.59 -2.58 15.62
C GLU A 151 6.74 -3.39 16.62
N ALA A 152 6.41 -2.79 17.77
CA ALA A 152 5.58 -3.43 18.77
C ALA A 152 4.15 -3.71 18.25
N ALA A 153 3.59 -2.83 17.42
CA ALA A 153 2.30 -3.04 16.77
C ALA A 153 2.36 -4.19 15.76
N ALA A 154 3.40 -4.24 14.94
CA ALA A 154 3.63 -5.30 13.97
C ALA A 154 3.80 -6.67 14.64
N ALA A 155 4.55 -6.74 15.73
CA ALA A 155 4.76 -7.99 16.48
C ALA A 155 3.44 -8.59 17.01
N ARG A 156 2.45 -7.76 17.33
CA ARG A 156 1.13 -8.18 17.83
C ARG A 156 0.07 -8.36 16.75
N THR A 157 0.38 -8.02 15.51
CA THR A 157 -0.61 -7.90 14.42
C THR A 157 -1.72 -6.91 14.82
N THR A 158 -1.46 -5.64 14.68
CA THR A 158 -2.37 -4.58 15.11
C THR A 158 -3.24 -4.09 13.96
N VAL A 159 -4.53 -3.91 14.23
CA VAL A 159 -5.49 -3.29 13.31
C VAL A 159 -5.84 -1.89 13.83
N TYR A 160 -5.65 -0.88 12.98
CA TYR A 160 -6.06 0.50 13.21
C TYR A 160 -7.35 0.75 12.46
N PHE A 161 -8.46 0.95 13.16
CA PHE A 161 -9.72 1.40 12.56
C PHE A 161 -9.64 2.87 12.18
N ALA A 162 -10.66 3.38 11.47
CA ALA A 162 -10.63 4.71 10.88
C ALA A 162 -10.22 5.83 11.86
N GLU A 163 -10.74 5.82 13.09
CA GLU A 163 -10.45 6.81 14.12
C GLU A 163 -9.01 6.72 14.63
N ASP A 164 -8.51 5.50 14.86
CA ASP A 164 -7.11 5.28 15.24
C ASP A 164 -6.17 5.62 14.08
N ALA A 165 -6.56 5.28 12.85
CA ALA A 165 -5.80 5.62 11.65
C ALA A 165 -5.69 7.13 11.45
N LEU A 166 -6.76 7.89 11.72
CA LEU A 166 -6.76 9.35 11.72
C LEU A 166 -5.85 9.89 12.82
N ARG A 167 -6.01 9.41 14.05
CA ARG A 167 -5.22 9.84 15.21
C ARG A 167 -3.72 9.62 15.02
N HIS A 168 -3.34 8.49 14.39
CA HIS A 168 -1.95 8.14 14.14
C HIS A 168 -1.42 8.61 12.77
N GLY A 169 -2.21 9.34 11.97
CA GLY A 169 -1.77 9.99 10.74
C GLY A 169 -1.64 9.07 9.53
N PHE A 170 -2.23 7.88 9.55
CA PHE A 170 -2.37 7.08 8.33
C PHE A 170 -3.24 7.80 7.31
N ILE A 171 -4.32 8.45 7.77
CA ILE A 171 -5.24 9.25 6.98
C ILE A 171 -5.38 10.66 7.56
N GLU A 172 -5.85 11.59 6.75
CA GLU A 172 -6.06 13.01 7.08
C GLU A 172 -7.50 13.31 7.47
N ALA A 173 -8.45 12.50 6.95
CA ALA A 173 -9.87 12.61 7.31
C ALA A 173 -10.60 11.29 7.06
N ILE A 174 -11.71 11.12 7.77
CA ILE A 174 -12.68 10.05 7.54
C ILE A 174 -13.78 10.64 6.65
N VAL A 175 -13.88 10.15 5.42
CA VAL A 175 -14.82 10.68 4.41
C VAL A 175 -15.40 9.55 3.57
N THR A 176 -16.61 9.75 3.05
CA THR A 176 -17.19 8.85 2.04
C THR A 176 -17.07 9.53 0.67
N PRO A 177 -16.15 9.07 -0.20
CA PRO A 177 -15.99 9.70 -1.51
C PRO A 177 -17.18 9.41 -2.42
N THR A 178 -17.48 10.36 -3.30
CA THR A 178 -18.36 10.09 -4.44
C THR A 178 -17.51 9.54 -5.57
N MET A 179 -17.69 8.27 -5.90
CA MET A 179 -17.00 7.65 -7.03
C MET A 179 -17.64 8.08 -8.34
N PRO A 180 -16.84 8.44 -9.38
CA PRO A 180 -17.38 8.69 -10.69
C PRO A 180 -17.96 7.41 -11.30
N THR A 181 -18.96 7.58 -12.15
CA THR A 181 -19.62 6.45 -12.86
C THR A 181 -18.99 6.12 -14.20
N GLN A 182 -18.07 6.96 -14.69
CA GLN A 182 -17.41 6.84 -15.99
C GLN A 182 -15.92 7.15 -15.84
N ASP A 183 -15.12 6.70 -16.78
CA ASP A 183 -13.66 6.95 -16.84
C ASP A 183 -12.88 6.46 -15.62
N VAL A 184 -13.33 5.35 -15.02
CA VAL A 184 -12.63 4.67 -13.92
C VAL A 184 -11.88 3.45 -14.48
N PHE A 185 -10.59 3.36 -14.21
CA PHE A 185 -9.82 2.15 -14.47
C PHE A 185 -9.98 1.17 -13.31
N TYR A 186 -10.40 -0.06 -13.60
CA TYR A 186 -10.61 -1.11 -12.61
C TYR A 186 -9.46 -2.12 -12.64
N LEU A 187 -8.62 -2.08 -11.62
CA LEU A 187 -7.52 -3.02 -11.40
C LEU A 187 -7.94 -4.02 -10.32
N THR A 188 -8.31 -5.22 -10.74
CA THR A 188 -8.78 -6.29 -9.85
C THR A 188 -8.01 -7.58 -10.09
N ASP A 189 -8.07 -8.53 -9.16
CA ASP A 189 -7.45 -9.85 -9.35
C ASP A 189 -8.00 -10.56 -10.60
N GLN A 190 -9.27 -10.36 -10.94
CA GLN A 190 -9.86 -10.89 -12.18
C GLN A 190 -9.25 -10.24 -13.43
N TYR A 191 -9.04 -8.92 -13.42
CA TYR A 191 -8.34 -8.22 -14.51
C TYR A 191 -6.92 -8.75 -14.67
N LEU A 192 -6.18 -8.86 -13.55
CA LEU A 192 -4.81 -9.38 -13.56
C LEU A 192 -4.70 -10.82 -14.04
N ALA A 193 -5.69 -11.66 -13.72
CA ALA A 193 -5.74 -13.05 -14.22
C ALA A 193 -5.87 -13.15 -15.75
N GLY A 194 -6.45 -12.15 -16.39
CA GLY A 194 -6.58 -12.05 -17.85
C GLY A 194 -5.35 -11.50 -18.59
N LEU A 195 -4.36 -10.97 -17.88
CA LEU A 195 -3.14 -10.49 -18.50
C LEU A 195 -2.16 -11.64 -18.79
N PRO A 196 -1.38 -11.58 -19.89
CA PRO A 196 -0.30 -12.55 -20.13
C PRO A 196 0.77 -12.47 -19.01
N ASP A 197 1.47 -13.60 -18.82
CA ASP A 197 2.61 -13.70 -17.89
C ASP A 197 3.84 -12.98 -18.42
#